data_de19b5fefbecba14adcad70adbba7066
#
_entry.id   de19b5fefbecba14adcad70adbba7066
#
_cell.length_a   1.000
_cell.length_b   1.000
_cell.length_c   1.000
_cell.angle_alpha   90.00
_cell.angle_beta   90.00
_cell.angle_gamma   90.00
#
_symmetry.space_group_name_H-M   'P 1'
#
loop_
_entity.id
_entity.type
_entity.pdbx_description
1 polymer ?
#
loop_
_entity_poly.entity_id
_entity_poly.type
_entity_poly.pdbx_seq_one_letter_code
_entity_poly.pdbx_strand_id
1 'polypeptide(L)'
;MKRKNKRFWKPVVIGFGVVYVLTMGFTTFLVKEKFKEGYTQQFRQAAVSMLKRVSERESAMEEEDWNSEQSEKDFYQYLANGYLWEIDNELMQVSFAFYDKEKNLLAKTRDEIGGNSVWEGNTQIREYVSYDLDDFLSSKEKETLAQYYWENIFLEGMEPGKYRISILTPPQKEELWGIYVQRITWAAKEDWEGENYVDPLSKQIYRFEIGALIDYSTGEETGEIQSFVETDSEIVWEWFNPEIDEELRESGKISSTGMYLPYMISYRGTYKDWKRWTKSQYLHDFPAQNEFVWERGIEEPPLIVESDGFYYRGKYQLRVGMAEDPFCYIEMRMEGSPWLAAVNYMKYVYLAGLAMTLACMIKIIYAFRKIYDTQMSLEETRRDFTNAMAHELKTPLGIIRNFAENLMEHNMEEKRDYYLAQIIGQTEEMDHLVIKMIEISKLDSEDLVLKKEVLSFGELIKEQMARLEPMVQEKNLRVQYQENGNFLVNGDREYLAKAVWNLLDNAVEYNISHGSIRIKIEKDQCVIENTGSLMEKEEILHAFELFYTQDKSRSKKERHMGMGLFLTKKILGLHGMEIGLETMEDGIRVVIKASPIPKKH
;
A
#
# COMPACT_ATOMS: atom_id res chain seq x y z
N MET A 1 -35.01 5.73 -1.80
CA MET A 1 -33.84 6.17 -2.59
C MET A 1 -32.47 5.65 -2.13
N LYS A 2 -32.20 5.41 -0.84
CA LYS A 2 -30.90 4.89 -0.32
C LYS A 2 -30.41 3.51 -0.87
N ARG A 3 -31.28 2.69 -1.50
CA ARG A 3 -30.90 1.36 -2.02
C ARG A 3 -30.27 1.36 -3.43
N LYS A 4 -30.48 2.38 -4.27
CA LYS A 4 -29.86 2.44 -5.62
C LYS A 4 -28.37 2.81 -5.59
N ASN A 5 -27.93 3.57 -4.60
CA ASN A 5 -26.52 4.00 -4.45
C ASN A 5 -25.54 2.87 -4.13
N LYS A 6 -25.98 1.72 -3.56
CA LYS A 6 -25.10 0.58 -3.23
C LYS A 6 -24.62 -0.22 -4.45
N ARG A 7 -25.16 0.00 -5.64
CA ARG A 7 -24.82 -0.80 -6.84
C ARG A 7 -23.74 -0.18 -7.73
N PHE A 8 -23.52 1.12 -7.66
CA PHE A 8 -22.68 1.84 -8.63
C PHE A 8 -21.17 1.66 -8.41
N TRP A 9 -20.72 1.53 -7.16
CA TRP A 9 -19.31 1.38 -6.85
C TRP A 9 -18.75 -0.04 -7.04
N LYS A 10 -19.62 -1.07 -7.09
CA LYS A 10 -19.20 -2.46 -7.28
C LYS A 10 -18.39 -2.69 -8.56
N PRO A 11 -18.84 -2.25 -9.75
CA PRO A 11 -18.06 -2.45 -10.97
C PRO A 11 -16.72 -1.68 -10.94
N VAL A 12 -16.65 -0.54 -10.28
CA VAL A 12 -15.40 0.22 -10.11
C VAL A 12 -14.40 -0.58 -9.28
N VAL A 13 -14.82 -1.08 -8.13
CA VAL A 13 -13.99 -1.90 -7.25
C VAL A 13 -13.51 -3.17 -7.96
N ILE A 14 -14.42 -3.85 -8.66
CA ILE A 14 -14.08 -5.05 -9.43
C ILE A 14 -13.07 -4.71 -10.53
N GLY A 15 -13.29 -3.62 -11.27
CA GLY A 15 -12.40 -3.19 -12.35
C GLY A 15 -10.99 -2.89 -11.85
N PHE A 16 -10.86 -2.12 -10.77
CA PHE A 16 -9.56 -1.86 -10.14
C PHE A 16 -8.90 -3.12 -9.60
N GLY A 17 -9.67 -4.02 -8.98
CA GLY A 17 -9.17 -5.31 -8.51
C GLY A 17 -8.63 -6.19 -9.64
N VAL A 18 -9.35 -6.28 -10.75
CA VAL A 18 -8.92 -7.03 -11.94
C VAL A 18 -7.64 -6.44 -12.54
N VAL A 19 -7.58 -5.12 -12.74
CA VAL A 19 -6.38 -4.44 -13.26
C VAL A 19 -5.19 -4.67 -12.35
N TYR A 20 -5.36 -4.54 -11.03
CA TYR A 20 -4.30 -4.80 -10.05
C TYR A 20 -3.78 -6.24 -10.16
N VAL A 21 -4.67 -7.25 -10.15
CA VAL A 21 -4.28 -8.67 -10.23
C VAL A 21 -3.56 -8.96 -11.54
N LEU A 22 -4.06 -8.48 -12.67
CA LEU A 22 -3.42 -8.68 -13.97
C LEU A 22 -2.04 -8.02 -14.05
N THR A 23 -1.91 -6.78 -13.58
CA THR A 23 -0.64 -6.06 -13.58
C THR A 23 0.38 -6.73 -12.68
N MET A 24 -0.01 -7.09 -11.45
CA MET A 24 0.88 -7.76 -10.50
C MET A 24 1.24 -9.18 -10.98
N GLY A 25 0.28 -9.91 -11.53
CA GLY A 25 0.54 -11.24 -12.12
C GLY A 25 1.54 -11.17 -13.29
N PHE A 26 1.38 -10.21 -14.18
CA PHE A 26 2.29 -10.02 -15.32
C PHE A 26 3.70 -9.61 -14.87
N THR A 27 3.81 -8.66 -13.95
CA THR A 27 5.12 -8.25 -13.41
C THR A 27 5.82 -9.38 -12.68
N THR A 28 5.08 -10.19 -11.89
CA THR A 28 5.62 -11.37 -11.22
C THR A 28 6.13 -12.40 -12.23
N PHE A 29 5.40 -12.60 -13.32
CA PHE A 29 5.83 -13.48 -14.39
C PHE A 29 7.15 -13.03 -15.03
N LEU A 30 7.32 -11.73 -15.28
CA LEU A 30 8.57 -11.19 -15.82
C LEU A 30 9.75 -11.36 -14.84
N VAL A 31 9.51 -11.11 -13.56
CA VAL A 31 10.53 -11.28 -12.51
C VAL A 31 10.91 -12.76 -12.36
N LYS A 32 9.94 -13.67 -12.43
CA LYS A 32 10.17 -15.12 -12.43
C LYS A 32 11.12 -15.55 -13.57
N GLU A 33 10.95 -15.03 -14.79
CA GLU A 33 11.83 -15.38 -15.90
C GLU A 33 13.28 -14.89 -15.66
N LYS A 34 13.45 -13.71 -15.05
CA LYS A 34 14.79 -13.24 -14.62
C LYS A 34 15.44 -14.15 -13.58
N PHE A 35 14.66 -14.67 -12.63
CA PHE A 35 15.19 -15.62 -11.64
C PHE A 35 15.64 -16.93 -12.31
N LYS A 36 14.93 -17.43 -13.32
CA LYS A 36 15.37 -18.61 -14.09
C LYS A 36 16.72 -18.37 -14.75
N GLU A 37 16.89 -17.23 -15.40
CA GLU A 37 18.17 -16.86 -16.02
C GLU A 37 19.28 -16.76 -14.97
N GLY A 38 18.99 -16.13 -13.84
CA GLY A 38 19.91 -16.02 -12.71
C GLY A 38 20.35 -17.39 -12.17
N TYR A 39 19.41 -18.30 -11.93
CA TYR A 39 19.73 -19.66 -11.49
C TYR A 39 20.60 -20.42 -12.49
N THR A 40 20.27 -20.31 -13.77
CA THR A 40 21.07 -20.95 -14.83
C THR A 40 22.51 -20.45 -14.81
N GLN A 41 22.70 -19.12 -14.69
CA GLN A 41 24.02 -18.52 -14.67
C GLN A 41 24.82 -18.91 -13.42
N GLN A 42 24.20 -18.85 -12.23
CA GLN A 42 24.84 -19.24 -10.98
C GLN A 42 25.23 -20.73 -10.98
N PHE A 43 24.35 -21.58 -11.46
CA PHE A 43 24.62 -23.01 -11.55
C PHE A 43 25.77 -23.32 -12.52
N ARG A 44 25.86 -22.61 -13.66
CA ARG A 44 26.99 -22.70 -14.58
C ARG A 44 28.30 -22.25 -13.91
N GLN A 45 28.28 -21.14 -13.18
CA GLN A 45 29.47 -20.67 -12.46
C GLN A 45 29.92 -21.68 -11.39
N ALA A 46 28.97 -22.26 -10.66
CA ALA A 46 29.26 -23.31 -9.69
C ALA A 46 29.89 -24.53 -10.35
N ALA A 47 29.42 -24.95 -11.50
CA ALA A 47 30.00 -26.07 -12.27
C ALA A 47 31.46 -25.81 -12.69
N VAL A 48 31.73 -24.61 -13.22
CA VAL A 48 33.09 -24.23 -13.62
C VAL A 48 34.03 -24.16 -12.41
N SER A 49 33.56 -23.59 -11.29
CA SER A 49 34.36 -23.47 -10.07
C SER A 49 34.64 -24.85 -9.45
N MET A 50 33.68 -25.76 -9.45
CA MET A 50 33.87 -27.13 -8.99
C MET A 50 34.89 -27.89 -9.85
N LEU A 51 34.77 -27.80 -11.17
CA LEU A 51 35.75 -28.40 -12.10
C LEU A 51 37.17 -27.91 -11.81
N LYS A 52 37.34 -26.63 -11.63
CA LYS A 52 38.65 -26.03 -11.33
C LYS A 52 39.24 -26.57 -10.03
N ARG A 53 38.47 -26.66 -8.96
CA ARG A 53 38.93 -27.15 -7.64
C ARG A 53 39.34 -28.62 -7.70
N VAL A 54 38.54 -29.46 -8.34
CA VAL A 54 38.87 -30.87 -8.48
C VAL A 54 40.13 -31.01 -9.33
N SER A 55 40.22 -30.30 -10.45
CA SER A 55 41.41 -30.36 -11.33
C SER A 55 42.70 -29.88 -10.67
N GLU A 56 42.64 -28.78 -9.89
CA GLU A 56 43.79 -28.23 -9.15
C GLU A 56 44.32 -29.24 -8.13
N ARG A 57 43.41 -29.93 -7.45
CA ARG A 57 43.83 -30.94 -6.46
C ARG A 57 44.34 -32.24 -7.08
N GLU A 58 43.70 -32.73 -8.11
CA GLU A 58 44.21 -33.93 -8.82
C GLU A 58 45.63 -33.69 -9.34
N SER A 59 45.90 -32.46 -9.83
CA SER A 59 47.26 -32.09 -10.23
C SER A 59 48.26 -32.02 -9.06
N ALA A 60 47.79 -31.68 -7.85
CA ALA A 60 48.63 -31.65 -6.65
C ALA A 60 48.84 -33.05 -6.04
N MET A 61 47.91 -33.98 -6.25
CA MET A 61 48.03 -35.37 -5.76
C MET A 61 49.12 -36.18 -6.47
N GLU A 62 49.52 -35.83 -7.70
CA GLU A 62 50.66 -36.46 -8.35
C GLU A 62 52.01 -36.21 -7.62
N GLU A 63 52.07 -35.24 -6.69
CA GLU A 63 53.29 -34.89 -5.96
C GLU A 63 53.34 -35.42 -4.50
N GLU A 64 52.23 -35.89 -3.90
CA GLU A 64 52.19 -36.38 -2.51
C GLU A 64 51.61 -37.81 -2.42
N ASP A 65 52.24 -38.67 -1.57
CA ASP A 65 51.87 -40.10 -1.33
C ASP A 65 50.49 -40.26 -0.62
N TRP A 66 49.40 -39.92 -1.31
CA TRP A 66 48.03 -40.14 -0.85
C TRP A 66 47.44 -41.45 -1.36
N ASN A 67 47.96 -42.57 -0.86
CA ASN A 67 47.67 -43.90 -1.41
C ASN A 67 46.57 -44.70 -0.70
N SER A 68 45.61 -44.05 0.01
CA SER A 68 44.48 -44.79 0.58
C SER A 68 43.19 -44.43 -0.13
N GLU A 69 42.43 -45.44 -0.54
CA GLU A 69 41.07 -45.29 -1.10
C GLU A 69 40.13 -44.46 -0.17
N GLN A 70 40.36 -44.55 1.13
CA GLN A 70 39.60 -43.79 2.14
C GLN A 70 39.86 -42.30 2.03
N SER A 71 41.10 -41.88 1.88
CA SER A 71 41.47 -40.46 1.77
C SER A 71 40.86 -39.81 0.50
N GLU A 72 40.71 -40.57 -0.59
CA GLU A 72 40.06 -40.11 -1.79
C GLU A 72 38.56 -39.90 -1.56
N LYS A 73 37.87 -40.83 -0.94
CA LYS A 73 36.45 -40.72 -0.60
C LYS A 73 36.17 -39.53 0.34
N ASP A 74 37.00 -39.37 1.35
CA ASP A 74 36.87 -38.29 2.34
C ASP A 74 37.03 -36.92 1.65
N PHE A 75 37.94 -36.80 0.70
CA PHE A 75 38.11 -35.58 -0.06
C PHE A 75 36.87 -35.25 -0.92
N TYR A 76 36.37 -36.22 -1.68
CA TYR A 76 35.18 -35.99 -2.49
C TYR A 76 33.93 -35.73 -1.63
N GLN A 77 33.85 -36.36 -0.45
CA GLN A 77 32.77 -36.09 0.50
C GLN A 77 32.86 -34.67 1.04
N TYR A 78 34.07 -34.22 1.39
CA TYR A 78 34.31 -32.83 1.80
C TYR A 78 33.87 -31.84 0.69
N LEU A 79 34.19 -32.12 -0.57
CA LEU A 79 33.77 -31.28 -1.68
C LEU A 79 32.24 -31.32 -1.88
N ALA A 80 31.64 -32.51 -1.74
CA ALA A 80 30.19 -32.64 -1.92
C ALA A 80 29.38 -31.82 -0.94
N ASN A 81 29.86 -31.65 0.28
CA ASN A 81 29.19 -30.89 1.33
C ASN A 81 29.75 -29.48 1.50
N GLY A 82 31.09 -29.34 1.55
CA GLY A 82 31.77 -28.09 1.88
C GLY A 82 31.58 -27.00 0.83
N TYR A 83 31.40 -27.38 -0.44
CA TYR A 83 31.28 -26.41 -1.51
C TYR A 83 29.93 -25.66 -1.56
N LEU A 84 28.92 -26.18 -0.90
CA LEU A 84 27.59 -25.54 -0.83
C LEU A 84 27.63 -24.14 -0.21
N TRP A 85 28.66 -23.82 0.58
CA TRP A 85 28.85 -22.51 1.21
C TRP A 85 29.09 -21.36 0.23
N GLU A 86 29.59 -21.66 -0.97
CA GLU A 86 29.90 -20.64 -1.99
C GLU A 86 28.72 -20.32 -2.89
N ILE A 87 27.71 -21.21 -2.94
CA ILE A 87 26.50 -21.01 -3.72
C ILE A 87 25.44 -20.39 -2.82
N ASP A 88 25.65 -19.15 -2.46
CA ASP A 88 24.79 -18.39 -1.55
C ASP A 88 23.49 -17.98 -2.25
N ASN A 89 22.47 -18.84 -2.20
CA ASN A 89 21.15 -18.46 -2.65
C ASN A 89 20.04 -19.20 -1.88
N GLU A 90 19.35 -18.48 -1.00
CA GLU A 90 18.22 -18.98 -0.18
C GLU A 90 17.11 -19.69 -0.97
N LEU A 91 17.10 -19.56 -2.30
CA LEU A 91 16.00 -20.00 -3.15
C LEU A 91 16.39 -21.07 -4.18
N MET A 92 17.67 -21.34 -4.33
CA MET A 92 18.22 -22.37 -5.21
C MET A 92 19.01 -23.38 -4.36
N GLN A 93 18.67 -24.64 -4.47
CA GLN A 93 19.32 -25.74 -3.77
C GLN A 93 20.14 -26.56 -4.74
N VAL A 94 21.34 -26.96 -4.35
CA VAL A 94 22.27 -27.70 -5.20
C VAL A 94 22.76 -28.92 -4.47
N SER A 95 23.02 -29.98 -5.19
CA SER A 95 23.66 -31.20 -4.68
C SER A 95 24.68 -31.72 -5.69
N PHE A 96 25.65 -32.45 -5.20
CA PHE A 96 26.75 -32.99 -5.95
C PHE A 96 26.87 -34.50 -5.72
N ALA A 97 27.30 -35.21 -6.73
CA ALA A 97 27.75 -36.59 -6.62
C ALA A 97 29.02 -36.77 -7.42
N PHE A 98 29.99 -37.44 -6.85
CA PHE A 98 31.28 -37.77 -7.44
C PHE A 98 31.33 -39.28 -7.74
N TYR A 99 31.88 -39.64 -8.89
CA TYR A 99 31.97 -41.01 -9.36
C TYR A 99 33.40 -41.31 -9.82
N ASP A 100 33.84 -42.53 -9.59
CA ASP A 100 35.13 -43.02 -10.02
C ASP A 100 35.24 -43.18 -11.55
N LYS A 101 36.36 -43.66 -12.01
CA LYS A 101 36.61 -43.96 -13.45
C LYS A 101 35.63 -44.98 -14.01
N GLU A 102 35.24 -45.94 -13.21
CA GLU A 102 34.26 -46.99 -13.51
C GLU A 102 32.82 -46.50 -13.37
N LYS A 103 32.63 -45.25 -13.01
CA LYS A 103 31.35 -44.55 -12.80
C LYS A 103 30.56 -45.06 -11.60
N ASN A 104 31.21 -45.63 -10.62
CA ASN A 104 30.60 -45.94 -9.32
C ASN A 104 30.61 -44.74 -8.42
N LEU A 105 29.58 -44.61 -7.60
CA LEU A 105 29.43 -43.49 -6.67
C LEU A 105 30.52 -43.51 -5.58
N LEU A 106 31.33 -42.45 -5.50
CA LEU A 106 32.33 -42.25 -4.49
C LEU A 106 31.77 -41.44 -3.29
N ALA A 107 31.16 -40.31 -3.59
CA ALA A 107 30.61 -39.38 -2.60
C ALA A 107 29.42 -38.63 -3.12
N LYS A 108 28.54 -38.19 -2.25
CA LYS A 108 27.40 -37.34 -2.60
C LYS A 108 27.06 -36.36 -1.48
N THR A 109 26.41 -35.25 -1.81
CA THR A 109 25.83 -34.34 -0.81
C THR A 109 24.84 -35.10 0.06
N ARG A 110 25.02 -35.03 1.37
CA ARG A 110 24.21 -35.73 2.37
C ARG A 110 24.15 -34.95 3.68
N ASP A 111 23.20 -35.31 4.53
CA ASP A 111 23.19 -34.87 5.92
C ASP A 111 24.30 -35.56 6.69
N GLU A 112 25.27 -34.81 7.16
CA GLU A 112 26.38 -35.39 7.91
C GLU A 112 26.69 -34.57 9.16
N ILE A 113 27.35 -35.22 10.10
CA ILE A 113 27.90 -34.59 11.28
C ILE A 113 29.40 -34.87 11.31
N GLY A 114 30.20 -33.82 11.49
CA GLY A 114 31.65 -33.99 11.48
C GLY A 114 32.42 -32.68 11.60
N GLY A 115 33.71 -32.74 11.50
CA GLY A 115 34.59 -31.59 11.61
C GLY A 115 35.98 -31.82 11.06
N ASN A 116 36.74 -30.75 10.89
CA ASN A 116 38.07 -30.74 10.27
C ASN A 116 39.24 -30.96 11.25
N SER A 117 38.96 -31.18 12.52
CA SER A 117 40.03 -31.28 13.52
C SER A 117 39.76 -32.40 14.50
N VAL A 118 40.73 -33.23 14.69
CA VAL A 118 40.72 -34.29 15.65
C VAL A 118 41.95 -34.09 16.54
N TRP A 119 41.76 -34.20 17.85
CA TRP A 119 42.87 -34.16 18.81
C TRP A 119 43.27 -35.57 19.18
N GLU A 120 44.49 -35.91 18.95
CA GLU A 120 45.09 -37.16 19.43
C GLU A 120 46.14 -36.83 20.49
N GLY A 121 45.73 -36.94 21.74
CA GLY A 121 46.52 -36.43 22.88
C GLY A 121 46.64 -34.90 22.84
N ASN A 122 47.85 -34.38 22.84
CA ASN A 122 48.12 -32.93 22.75
C ASN A 122 48.38 -32.44 21.31
N THR A 123 48.20 -33.29 20.33
CA THR A 123 48.48 -32.94 18.92
C THR A 123 47.20 -32.80 18.16
N GLN A 124 47.00 -31.65 17.52
CA GLN A 124 45.89 -31.43 16.63
C GLN A 124 46.18 -32.07 15.26
N ILE A 125 45.44 -33.09 14.92
CA ILE A 125 45.50 -33.69 13.59
C ILE A 125 44.36 -33.08 12.76
N ARG A 126 44.69 -32.40 11.69
CA ARG A 126 43.69 -31.88 10.73
C ARG A 126 43.23 -32.99 9.79
N GLU A 127 42.22 -33.69 10.17
CA GLU A 127 41.59 -34.72 9.38
C GLU A 127 40.08 -34.48 9.31
N TYR A 128 39.53 -34.61 8.12
CA TYR A 128 38.07 -34.52 7.95
C TYR A 128 37.44 -35.84 8.36
N VAL A 129 36.60 -35.80 9.37
CA VAL A 129 35.84 -36.96 9.84
C VAL A 129 34.36 -36.59 9.74
N SER A 130 33.57 -37.39 9.02
CA SER A 130 32.13 -37.17 8.91
C SER A 130 31.37 -38.48 9.04
N TYR A 131 30.19 -38.38 9.61
CA TYR A 131 29.25 -39.48 9.77
C TYR A 131 27.96 -39.14 9.04
N ASP A 132 27.50 -40.06 8.17
CA ASP A 132 26.20 -39.93 7.51
C ASP A 132 25.08 -40.07 8.53
N LEU A 133 24.27 -39.03 8.70
CA LEU A 133 23.17 -39.07 9.65
C LEU A 133 22.04 -40.02 9.24
N ASP A 134 21.97 -40.41 7.98
CA ASP A 134 21.00 -41.41 7.52
C ASP A 134 21.31 -42.81 8.02
N ASP A 135 22.58 -43.10 8.34
CA ASP A 135 23.01 -44.39 8.86
C ASP A 135 22.65 -44.56 10.36
N PHE A 136 22.44 -43.44 11.06
CA PHE A 136 22.27 -43.43 12.53
C PHE A 136 20.90 -42.92 12.97
N LEU A 137 20.36 -41.88 12.33
CA LEU A 137 19.17 -41.17 12.78
C LEU A 137 17.96 -41.41 11.88
N SER A 138 16.82 -41.63 12.49
CA SER A 138 15.55 -41.56 11.78
C SER A 138 15.25 -40.14 11.27
N SER A 139 14.39 -40.03 10.26
CA SER A 139 13.99 -38.71 9.71
C SER A 139 13.44 -37.74 10.76
N LYS A 140 12.78 -38.28 11.81
CA LYS A 140 12.26 -37.46 12.91
C LYS A 140 13.37 -36.95 13.82
N GLU A 141 14.34 -37.77 14.13
CA GLU A 141 15.50 -37.40 14.95
C GLU A 141 16.37 -36.39 14.21
N LYS A 142 16.61 -36.58 12.94
CA LYS A 142 17.27 -35.57 12.09
C LYS A 142 16.53 -34.23 12.09
N GLU A 143 15.19 -34.26 11.99
CA GLU A 143 14.38 -33.03 12.03
C GLU A 143 14.52 -32.32 13.38
N THR A 144 14.57 -33.07 14.48
CA THR A 144 14.75 -32.52 15.83
C THR A 144 16.15 -31.92 15.98
N LEU A 145 17.19 -32.66 15.58
CA LEU A 145 18.58 -32.22 15.62
C LEU A 145 18.77 -30.95 14.77
N ALA A 146 18.22 -30.93 13.56
CA ALA A 146 18.28 -29.79 12.67
C ALA A 146 17.58 -28.55 13.26
N GLN A 147 16.45 -28.72 13.94
CA GLN A 147 15.76 -27.64 14.59
C GLN A 147 16.64 -26.98 15.65
N TYR A 148 17.26 -27.76 16.54
CA TYR A 148 18.18 -27.24 17.55
C TYR A 148 19.43 -26.60 16.92
N TYR A 149 19.94 -27.18 15.83
CA TYR A 149 21.06 -26.62 15.08
C TYR A 149 20.77 -25.21 14.57
N TRP A 150 19.60 -24.96 14.01
CA TRP A 150 19.22 -23.64 13.47
C TRP A 150 18.63 -22.69 14.52
N GLU A 151 18.17 -23.18 15.66
CA GLU A 151 17.71 -22.33 16.77
C GLU A 151 18.85 -21.68 17.56
N ASN A 152 20.10 -21.90 17.14
CA ASN A 152 21.31 -21.25 17.61
C ASN A 152 22.33 -22.02 18.41
N ILE A 153 22.96 -22.66 17.67
CA ILE A 153 24.19 -23.18 18.01
C ILE A 153 25.19 -22.32 17.29
N PHE A 154 25.97 -21.58 17.91
CA PHE A 154 27.10 -20.95 17.29
C PHE A 154 27.17 -19.45 17.35
N LEU A 155 28.25 -19.08 17.34
CA LEU A 155 29.65 -19.32 17.42
C LEU A 155 30.39 -18.10 17.93
N GLU A 156 30.19 -16.95 17.53
CA GLU A 156 30.87 -15.76 18.04
C GLU A 156 29.87 -14.95 18.89
N GLY A 157 30.01 -15.11 20.21
CA GLY A 157 29.18 -14.42 21.19
C GLY A 157 27.89 -15.18 21.50
N MET A 158 27.98 -16.38 22.08
CA MET A 158 26.83 -17.11 22.60
C MET A 158 26.00 -16.26 23.56
N GLU A 159 24.73 -16.08 23.28
CA GLU A 159 23.80 -15.46 24.22
C GLU A 159 23.30 -16.50 25.26
N PRO A 160 22.96 -16.09 26.50
CA PRO A 160 22.39 -16.96 27.51
C PRO A 160 21.16 -17.72 27.02
N GLY A 161 21.08 -19.02 27.38
CA GLY A 161 19.90 -19.84 27.09
C GLY A 161 19.88 -20.52 25.72
N LYS A 162 21.01 -20.63 25.03
CA LYS A 162 21.11 -21.32 23.75
C LYS A 162 21.54 -22.78 23.85
N TYR A 163 21.39 -23.52 22.77
CA TYR A 163 21.67 -24.94 22.71
C TYR A 163 23.10 -25.20 22.25
N ARG A 164 23.70 -26.25 22.78
CA ARG A 164 24.98 -26.80 22.33
C ARG A 164 24.79 -28.24 21.89
N ILE A 165 25.40 -28.63 20.78
CA ILE A 165 25.45 -30.01 20.33
C ILE A 165 26.86 -30.56 20.64
N SER A 166 26.89 -31.66 21.32
CA SER A 166 28.12 -32.40 21.60
C SER A 166 28.05 -33.79 20.98
N ILE A 167 29.14 -34.23 20.39
CA ILE A 167 29.24 -35.48 19.69
C ILE A 167 30.27 -36.34 20.41
N LEU A 168 29.93 -37.59 20.65
CA LEU A 168 30.80 -38.58 21.20
C LEU A 168 31.27 -39.56 20.14
N THR A 169 32.55 -39.73 20.01
CA THR A 169 33.17 -40.70 19.11
C THR A 169 34.14 -41.59 19.87
N PRO A 170 34.34 -42.84 19.45
CA PRO A 170 35.32 -43.70 20.07
C PRO A 170 36.74 -43.18 19.77
N PRO A 171 37.72 -43.55 20.61
CA PRO A 171 39.11 -43.13 20.44
C PRO A 171 39.73 -43.52 19.07
N GLN A 172 39.19 -44.55 18.43
CA GLN A 172 39.65 -45.04 17.13
C GLN A 172 38.90 -44.46 15.93
N LYS A 173 37.95 -43.54 16.18
CA LYS A 173 37.21 -42.75 15.14
C LYS A 173 36.37 -43.56 14.15
N GLU A 174 36.01 -44.79 14.44
CA GLU A 174 35.32 -45.65 13.50
C GLU A 174 33.78 -45.54 13.56
N GLU A 175 33.22 -45.00 14.66
CA GLU A 175 31.78 -44.96 14.86
C GLU A 175 31.30 -43.68 15.58
N LEU A 176 30.10 -43.21 15.27
CA LEU A 176 29.41 -42.18 16.04
C LEU A 176 28.72 -42.84 17.25
N TRP A 177 29.10 -42.51 18.46
CA TRP A 177 28.57 -43.13 19.65
C TRP A 177 27.42 -42.39 20.28
N GLY A 178 27.42 -41.06 20.23
CA GLY A 178 26.32 -40.30 20.76
C GLY A 178 26.30 -38.85 20.33
N ILE A 179 25.12 -38.28 20.41
CA ILE A 179 24.84 -36.87 20.14
C ILE A 179 24.03 -36.34 21.30
N TYR A 180 24.44 -35.23 21.88
CA TYR A 180 23.71 -34.50 22.89
C TYR A 180 23.33 -33.12 22.42
N VAL A 181 22.09 -32.70 22.70
CA VAL A 181 21.68 -31.31 22.60
C VAL A 181 21.41 -30.78 23.99
N GLN A 182 22.17 -29.79 24.40
CA GLN A 182 22.05 -29.17 25.71
C GLN A 182 21.53 -27.76 25.60
N ARG A 183 20.63 -27.43 26.50
CA ARG A 183 20.22 -26.04 26.77
C ARG A 183 21.15 -25.50 27.85
N ILE A 184 21.94 -24.49 27.50
CA ILE A 184 22.88 -23.86 28.37
C ILE A 184 22.28 -22.57 28.90
N THR A 185 22.16 -22.43 30.22
CA THR A 185 21.71 -21.22 30.88
C THR A 185 22.92 -20.50 31.47
N TRP A 186 23.21 -19.29 31.01
CA TRP A 186 24.30 -18.49 31.50
C TRP A 186 23.82 -17.49 32.54
N ALA A 187 24.61 -17.22 33.58
CA ALA A 187 24.25 -16.24 34.58
C ALA A 187 24.40 -14.80 34.11
N ALA A 188 25.40 -14.47 33.33
CA ALA A 188 25.58 -13.16 32.69
C ALA A 188 26.61 -13.24 31.56
N LYS A 189 26.46 -12.38 30.54
CA LYS A 189 27.35 -12.29 29.37
C LYS A 189 28.73 -11.74 29.76
N GLU A 190 28.80 -10.96 30.85
CA GLU A 190 29.98 -10.26 31.33
C GLU A 190 30.96 -11.19 32.05
N ASP A 191 30.50 -12.35 32.53
CA ASP A 191 31.33 -13.29 33.34
C ASP A 191 31.86 -14.46 32.50
N TRP A 192 31.78 -14.37 31.18
CA TRP A 192 32.06 -15.50 30.31
C TRP A 192 33.32 -15.29 29.46
N GLU A 193 34.37 -15.96 29.84
CA GLU A 193 35.58 -16.15 29.05
C GLU A 193 35.92 -17.65 29.04
N GLY A 194 35.81 -18.32 27.88
CA GLY A 194 36.25 -19.70 27.72
C GLY A 194 35.33 -20.69 27.03
N GLU A 195 35.74 -21.92 26.91
CA GLU A 195 34.98 -23.02 26.32
C GLU A 195 34.28 -23.87 27.39
N ASN A 196 33.07 -24.38 27.07
CA ASN A 196 32.37 -25.28 27.99
C ASN A 196 32.65 -26.74 27.59
N TYR A 197 32.92 -27.55 28.59
CA TYR A 197 33.05 -28.99 28.44
C TYR A 197 31.90 -29.70 29.16
N VAL A 198 31.33 -30.70 28.51
CA VAL A 198 30.29 -31.55 29.09
C VAL A 198 30.87 -32.89 29.40
N ASP A 199 30.86 -33.27 30.66
CA ASP A 199 31.20 -34.63 31.03
C ASP A 199 30.11 -35.59 30.51
N PRO A 200 30.44 -36.54 29.61
CA PRO A 200 29.45 -37.42 29.01
C PRO A 200 28.72 -38.31 30.01
N LEU A 201 29.33 -38.58 31.13
CA LEU A 201 28.78 -39.49 32.16
C LEU A 201 27.93 -38.77 33.19
N SER A 202 28.52 -37.73 33.80
CA SER A 202 27.80 -36.94 34.82
C SER A 202 26.78 -35.96 34.22
N LYS A 203 26.92 -35.69 32.93
CA LYS A 203 26.13 -34.67 32.22
C LYS A 203 26.26 -33.26 32.82
N GLN A 204 27.32 -33.02 33.56
CA GLN A 204 27.67 -31.71 34.08
C GLN A 204 28.46 -30.92 33.05
N ILE A 205 28.20 -29.62 32.99
CA ILE A 205 28.93 -28.71 32.15
C ILE A 205 29.99 -28.00 32.97
N TYR A 206 31.19 -28.08 32.49
CA TYR A 206 32.33 -27.36 33.06
C TYR A 206 32.73 -26.26 32.07
N ARG A 207 32.87 -25.05 32.58
CA ARG A 207 33.44 -23.93 31.85
C ARG A 207 34.95 -23.94 31.99
N PHE A 208 35.64 -23.92 30.87
CA PHE A 208 37.06 -23.70 30.83
C PHE A 208 37.37 -22.23 30.71
N GLU A 209 38.04 -21.64 31.67
CA GLU A 209 38.66 -20.34 31.50
C GLU A 209 39.98 -20.54 30.76
N ILE A 210 40.02 -20.16 29.50
CA ILE A 210 41.26 -20.18 28.74
C ILE A 210 42.06 -18.96 29.13
N GLY A 211 43.05 -19.16 29.98
CA GLY A 211 44.06 -18.16 30.32
C GLY A 211 45.17 -18.03 29.26
N ALA A 212 45.03 -18.67 28.12
CA ALA A 212 46.07 -18.70 27.08
C ALA A 212 45.57 -18.16 25.76
N LEU A 213 46.09 -17.03 25.35
CA LEU A 213 46.08 -16.60 23.94
C LEU A 213 47.27 -17.29 23.26
N ILE A 214 46.97 -18.19 22.31
CA ILE A 214 48.01 -18.69 21.39
C ILE A 214 48.20 -17.60 20.34
N ASP A 215 49.35 -17.00 20.28
CA ASP A 215 49.74 -16.16 19.17
C ASP A 215 49.96 -17.04 17.94
N TYR A 216 48.99 -17.05 17.03
CA TYR A 216 49.03 -17.82 15.80
C TYR A 216 50.19 -17.45 14.86
N SER A 217 50.88 -16.32 15.12
CA SER A 217 52.04 -15.88 14.31
C SER A 217 53.36 -16.46 14.83
N THR A 218 53.42 -16.79 16.12
CA THR A 218 54.64 -17.29 16.77
C THR A 218 54.55 -18.73 17.27
N GLY A 219 53.34 -19.27 17.44
CA GLY A 219 53.08 -20.59 17.98
C GLY A 219 53.41 -20.75 19.48
N GLU A 220 53.63 -19.65 20.19
CA GLU A 220 53.93 -19.68 21.64
C GLU A 220 52.65 -19.62 22.47
N GLU A 221 52.49 -20.59 23.40
CA GLU A 221 51.43 -20.58 24.41
C GLU A 221 51.70 -19.52 25.47
N THR A 222 50.81 -18.58 25.66
CA THR A 222 50.92 -17.55 26.70
C THR A 222 49.86 -17.74 27.78
N GLY A 223 49.89 -18.82 28.56
CA GLY A 223 49.05 -18.99 29.74
C GLY A 223 48.64 -20.44 30.06
N GLU A 224 48.23 -20.68 31.31
CA GLU A 224 47.74 -21.97 31.83
C GLU A 224 46.19 -21.93 31.95
N ILE A 225 45.51 -23.06 31.73
CA ILE A 225 44.11 -23.27 32.06
C ILE A 225 43.94 -23.20 33.58
N GLN A 226 43.27 -22.17 34.10
CA GLN A 226 43.27 -21.90 35.52
C GLN A 226 42.06 -22.42 36.30
N SER A 227 40.87 -22.59 35.73
CA SER A 227 39.72 -23.09 36.49
C SER A 227 38.58 -23.67 35.66
N PHE A 228 37.86 -24.61 36.30
CA PHE A 228 36.56 -25.10 35.78
C PHE A 228 35.46 -24.46 36.61
N VAL A 229 34.46 -23.91 35.93
CA VAL A 229 33.24 -23.37 36.55
C VAL A 229 32.05 -24.20 36.10
N GLU A 230 31.32 -24.74 37.07
CA GLU A 230 30.08 -25.45 36.79
C GLU A 230 28.99 -24.46 36.33
N THR A 231 28.31 -24.79 35.25
CA THR A 231 27.20 -23.97 34.70
C THR A 231 25.91 -24.75 34.74
N ASP A 232 24.78 -24.05 34.94
CA ASP A 232 23.46 -24.67 34.84
C ASP A 232 23.15 -25.06 33.39
N SER A 233 22.88 -26.35 33.20
CA SER A 233 22.49 -26.88 31.90
C SER A 233 21.51 -28.02 31.99
N GLU A 234 20.75 -28.20 30.95
CA GLU A 234 19.77 -29.27 30.79
C GLU A 234 20.01 -29.99 29.47
N ILE A 235 20.14 -31.31 29.50
CA ILE A 235 20.12 -32.11 28.26
C ILE A 235 18.69 -32.23 27.81
N VAL A 236 18.39 -31.62 26.66
CA VAL A 236 17.04 -31.55 26.10
C VAL A 236 16.78 -32.66 25.10
N TRP A 237 17.84 -33.21 24.50
CA TRP A 237 17.75 -34.32 23.58
C TRP A 237 19.08 -35.08 23.56
N GLU A 238 19.01 -36.42 23.48
CA GLU A 238 20.18 -37.29 23.36
C GLU A 238 19.88 -38.46 22.42
N TRP A 239 20.90 -38.88 21.72
CA TRP A 239 20.92 -40.10 20.94
C TRP A 239 22.21 -40.86 21.18
N PHE A 240 22.10 -42.19 21.34
CA PHE A 240 23.24 -43.09 21.41
C PHE A 240 23.07 -44.17 20.37
N ASN A 241 24.22 -44.62 19.82
CA ASN A 241 24.19 -45.79 18.95
C ASN A 241 23.62 -46.99 19.73
N PRO A 242 22.55 -47.63 19.20
CA PRO A 242 21.91 -48.76 19.88
C PRO A 242 22.82 -49.98 20.09
N GLU A 243 23.93 -50.06 19.37
CA GLU A 243 24.90 -51.15 19.51
C GLU A 243 25.92 -50.88 20.64
N ILE A 244 25.89 -49.72 21.26
CA ILE A 244 26.73 -49.41 22.40
C ILE A 244 26.26 -50.16 23.64
N ASP A 245 27.16 -50.98 24.18
CA ASP A 245 26.93 -51.67 25.41
C ASP A 245 26.84 -50.63 26.57
N GLU A 246 25.79 -50.76 27.37
CA GLU A 246 25.53 -49.88 28.51
C GLU A 246 26.69 -49.91 29.53
N GLU A 247 27.35 -51.06 29.63
CA GLU A 247 28.54 -51.24 30.48
C GLU A 247 29.76 -50.42 30.02
N LEU A 248 29.93 -50.24 28.70
CA LEU A 248 30.93 -49.37 28.12
C LEU A 248 30.62 -47.88 28.33
N ARG A 249 29.36 -47.53 28.28
CA ARG A 249 28.84 -46.20 28.59
C ARG A 249 29.10 -45.80 30.03
N GLU A 250 28.85 -46.73 30.98
CA GLU A 250 29.03 -46.50 32.40
C GLU A 250 30.50 -46.59 32.84
N SER A 251 31.35 -47.28 32.09
CA SER A 251 32.77 -47.49 32.44
C SER A 251 33.65 -46.25 32.30
N GLY A 252 33.17 -45.16 31.81
CA GLY A 252 33.95 -43.94 31.58
C GLY A 252 35.06 -44.04 30.53
N LYS A 253 35.10 -45.15 29.77
CA LYS A 253 36.10 -45.37 28.72
C LYS A 253 35.78 -44.61 27.41
N ILE A 254 34.63 -43.95 27.34
CA ILE A 254 34.24 -43.09 26.26
C ILE A 254 34.76 -41.69 26.58
N SER A 255 35.95 -41.37 26.13
CA SER A 255 36.45 -40.01 26.24
C SER A 255 35.88 -39.16 25.10
N SER A 256 35.33 -38.00 25.42
CA SER A 256 35.00 -36.99 24.42
C SER A 256 36.30 -36.35 23.91
N THR A 257 37.07 -37.10 23.13
CA THR A 257 38.30 -36.61 22.53
C THR A 257 38.08 -35.84 21.25
N GLY A 258 37.01 -35.12 21.18
CA GLY A 258 36.79 -34.26 20.03
C GLY A 258 35.49 -33.49 20.17
N MET A 259 35.57 -32.21 20.41
CA MET A 259 34.45 -31.33 20.12
C MET A 259 34.36 -31.14 18.62
N TYR A 260 33.50 -31.90 17.98
CA TYR A 260 33.16 -31.66 16.61
C TYR A 260 32.05 -30.63 16.56
N LEU A 261 32.27 -29.59 15.78
CA LEU A 261 31.18 -28.75 15.36
C LEU A 261 30.36 -29.54 14.34
N PRO A 262 29.07 -29.80 14.56
CA PRO A 262 28.27 -30.51 13.60
C PRO A 262 28.17 -29.68 12.34
N TYR A 263 28.66 -30.19 11.24
CA TYR A 263 28.32 -29.69 9.92
C TYR A 263 27.04 -30.41 9.47
N MET A 264 25.91 -30.00 10.04
CA MET A 264 24.66 -30.34 9.41
C MET A 264 24.55 -29.48 8.17
N ILE A 265 24.70 -30.11 7.05
CA ILE A 265 24.68 -29.55 5.71
C ILE A 265 25.07 -28.08 5.70
N SER A 266 26.16 -27.82 5.09
CA SER A 266 26.76 -26.51 4.91
C SER A 266 25.86 -25.53 4.13
N TYR A 267 24.59 -25.51 4.45
CA TYR A 267 23.66 -24.56 3.89
C TYR A 267 23.75 -23.26 4.72
N ARG A 268 24.19 -22.20 4.11
CA ARG A 268 23.90 -20.84 4.57
C ARG A 268 22.41 -20.53 4.36
N GLY A 269 21.55 -21.34 4.95
CA GLY A 269 20.13 -21.23 4.81
C GLY A 269 19.44 -21.22 6.16
N THR A 270 18.15 -21.17 6.12
CA THR A 270 17.28 -21.32 7.28
C THR A 270 16.89 -22.79 7.46
N TYR A 271 16.41 -23.14 8.66
CA TYR A 271 15.77 -24.45 8.90
C TYR A 271 14.71 -24.81 7.84
N LYS A 272 13.99 -23.80 7.29
CA LYS A 272 13.02 -24.01 6.21
C LYS A 272 13.66 -24.45 4.90
N ASP A 273 14.85 -23.96 4.61
CA ASP A 273 15.59 -24.31 3.38
C ASP A 273 16.14 -25.72 3.50
N TRP A 274 16.69 -26.08 4.64
CA TRP A 274 17.09 -27.46 4.94
C TRP A 274 15.90 -28.44 4.83
N LYS A 275 14.75 -28.10 5.43
CA LYS A 275 13.55 -28.94 5.35
C LYS A 275 12.97 -29.07 3.93
N ARG A 276 13.23 -28.11 3.07
CA ARG A 276 12.88 -28.19 1.64
C ARG A 276 13.85 -29.12 0.91
N TRP A 277 15.15 -28.97 1.18
CA TRP A 277 16.19 -29.78 0.60
C TRP A 277 16.01 -31.27 0.96
N THR A 278 15.80 -31.60 2.20
CA THR A 278 15.57 -33.00 2.65
C THR A 278 14.37 -33.68 2.02
N LYS A 279 13.39 -32.92 1.54
CA LYS A 279 12.20 -33.42 0.86
C LYS A 279 12.35 -33.59 -0.65
N SER A 280 13.41 -33.07 -1.23
CA SER A 280 13.63 -33.16 -2.67
C SER A 280 14.26 -34.49 -3.05
N GLN A 281 13.45 -35.42 -3.53
CA GLN A 281 13.99 -36.66 -4.12
C GLN A 281 14.97 -36.39 -5.28
N TYR A 282 14.71 -35.33 -6.05
CA TYR A 282 15.55 -34.97 -7.18
C TYR A 282 16.99 -34.65 -6.76
N LEU A 283 17.21 -34.04 -5.62
CA LEU A 283 18.53 -33.66 -5.11
C LEU A 283 19.27 -34.83 -4.44
N HIS A 284 18.56 -35.88 -3.99
CA HIS A 284 19.13 -36.99 -3.23
C HIS A 284 19.28 -38.30 -4.02
N ASP A 285 18.47 -38.48 -5.06
CA ASP A 285 18.39 -39.74 -5.80
C ASP A 285 19.54 -39.88 -6.83
N PHE A 286 20.76 -39.99 -6.34
CA PHE A 286 21.93 -40.27 -7.16
C PHE A 286 22.09 -41.77 -7.31
N PRO A 287 22.21 -42.31 -8.56
CA PRO A 287 22.38 -43.71 -8.78
C PRO A 287 23.77 -44.19 -8.31
N ALA A 288 23.83 -45.39 -7.75
CA ALA A 288 25.09 -46.01 -7.33
C ALA A 288 26.09 -46.17 -8.50
N GLN A 289 25.58 -46.38 -9.69
CA GLN A 289 26.36 -46.37 -10.91
C GLN A 289 25.63 -45.54 -11.98
N ASN A 290 26.33 -44.59 -12.59
CA ASN A 290 25.73 -43.61 -13.49
C ASN A 290 26.29 -43.73 -14.91
N GLU A 291 25.40 -43.57 -15.89
CA GLU A 291 25.79 -43.47 -17.30
C GLU A 291 25.97 -41.98 -17.66
N PHE A 292 27.19 -41.60 -17.97
CA PHE A 292 27.52 -40.25 -18.44
C PHE A 292 27.49 -40.26 -19.98
N VAL A 293 26.58 -39.49 -20.55
CA VAL A 293 26.45 -39.34 -22.01
C VAL A 293 27.29 -38.15 -22.45
N TRP A 294 28.39 -38.47 -23.20
CA TRP A 294 29.25 -37.44 -23.80
C TRP A 294 29.17 -37.52 -25.31
N GLU A 295 28.79 -36.45 -25.95
CA GLU A 295 28.90 -36.31 -27.38
C GLU A 295 30.33 -35.86 -27.74
N ARG A 296 30.95 -36.53 -28.70
CA ARG A 296 32.29 -36.17 -29.20
C ARG A 296 32.27 -34.75 -29.79
N GLY A 297 33.09 -33.84 -29.27
CA GLY A 297 33.31 -32.50 -29.81
C GLY A 297 32.56 -31.37 -29.08
N ILE A 298 31.87 -31.63 -28.00
CA ILE A 298 31.27 -30.56 -27.16
C ILE A 298 32.31 -30.13 -26.14
N GLU A 299 32.74 -28.86 -26.24
CA GLU A 299 33.68 -28.24 -25.28
C GLU A 299 33.04 -27.97 -23.90
N GLU A 300 31.72 -27.70 -23.85
CA GLU A 300 30.97 -27.52 -22.61
C GLU A 300 29.84 -28.57 -22.51
N PRO A 301 29.68 -29.22 -21.35
CA PRO A 301 28.59 -30.15 -21.15
C PRO A 301 27.25 -29.43 -21.23
N PRO A 302 26.25 -30.00 -21.91
CA PRO A 302 24.94 -29.37 -21.98
C PRO A 302 24.27 -29.32 -20.60
N LEU A 303 23.73 -28.16 -20.24
CA LEU A 303 22.82 -28.05 -19.12
C LEU A 303 21.47 -28.69 -19.50
N ILE A 304 21.12 -29.75 -18.83
CA ILE A 304 19.80 -30.36 -18.95
C ILE A 304 18.87 -29.64 -18.00
N VAL A 305 17.81 -29.00 -18.51
CA VAL A 305 16.84 -28.26 -17.72
C VAL A 305 15.48 -28.93 -17.83
N GLU A 306 14.88 -29.19 -16.67
CA GLU A 306 13.51 -29.65 -16.53
C GLU A 306 12.70 -28.60 -15.73
N SER A 307 11.49 -28.30 -16.16
CA SER A 307 10.60 -27.40 -15.46
C SER A 307 9.18 -27.96 -15.45
N ASP A 308 8.66 -28.23 -14.27
CA ASP A 308 7.27 -28.63 -14.07
C ASP A 308 6.31 -27.43 -13.87
N GLY A 309 6.78 -26.22 -14.18
CA GLY A 309 6.06 -24.96 -14.01
C GLY A 309 6.24 -24.32 -12.63
N PHE A 310 6.44 -25.08 -11.57
CA PHE A 310 6.70 -24.57 -10.22
C PHE A 310 8.18 -24.67 -9.84
N TYR A 311 8.78 -25.83 -10.06
CA TYR A 311 10.20 -26.08 -9.85
C TYR A 311 10.98 -25.92 -11.15
N TYR A 312 12.17 -25.38 -11.01
CA TYR A 312 13.17 -25.26 -12.06
C TYR A 312 14.36 -26.12 -11.66
N ARG A 313 14.60 -27.20 -12.40
CA ARG A 313 15.61 -28.19 -12.13
C ARG A 313 16.69 -28.16 -13.20
N GLY A 314 17.93 -28.25 -12.78
CA GLY A 314 19.08 -28.29 -13.66
C GLY A 314 19.99 -29.46 -13.31
N LYS A 315 20.56 -30.08 -14.32
CA LYS A 315 21.52 -31.16 -14.19
C LYS A 315 22.73 -30.89 -15.06
N TYR A 316 23.91 -30.93 -14.48
CA TYR A 316 25.17 -30.98 -15.18
C TYR A 316 25.83 -32.34 -14.93
N GLN A 317 26.44 -32.90 -15.99
CA GLN A 317 27.34 -34.02 -15.89
C GLN A 317 28.71 -33.57 -16.40
N LEU A 318 29.69 -33.57 -15.51
CA LEU A 318 31.02 -33.06 -15.77
C LEU A 318 32.02 -34.23 -15.77
N ARG A 319 33.04 -34.11 -16.62
CA ARG A 319 34.17 -35.02 -16.62
C ARG A 319 35.42 -34.24 -16.25
N VAL A 320 36.19 -34.78 -15.32
CA VAL A 320 37.45 -34.18 -14.86
C VAL A 320 38.60 -35.01 -15.40
N GLY A 321 39.60 -34.38 -16.00
CA GLY A 321 40.75 -35.05 -16.59
C GLY A 321 40.69 -35.15 -18.12
N MET A 322 41.58 -35.97 -18.69
CA MET A 322 41.67 -36.11 -20.14
C MET A 322 40.48 -36.89 -20.75
N ALA A 323 40.22 -36.66 -22.01
CA ALA A 323 39.08 -37.27 -22.70
C ALA A 323 39.11 -38.81 -22.72
N GLU A 324 40.30 -39.38 -22.76
CA GLU A 324 40.52 -40.82 -22.85
C GLU A 324 40.82 -41.48 -21.50
N ASP A 325 41.25 -40.69 -20.49
CA ASP A 325 41.52 -41.15 -19.12
C ASP A 325 41.04 -40.09 -18.11
N PRO A 326 39.76 -40.07 -17.78
CA PRO A 326 39.21 -39.15 -16.77
C PRO A 326 39.59 -39.58 -15.36
N PHE A 327 39.89 -38.64 -14.49
CA PHE A 327 40.12 -38.90 -13.06
C PHE A 327 38.82 -39.26 -12.37
N CYS A 328 37.78 -38.41 -12.55
CA CYS A 328 36.47 -38.66 -11.97
C CYS A 328 35.37 -38.04 -12.82
N TYR A 329 34.13 -38.37 -12.47
CA TYR A 329 32.93 -37.76 -13.03
C TYR A 329 32.15 -37.06 -11.90
N ILE A 330 31.52 -35.94 -12.25
CA ILE A 330 30.71 -35.15 -11.30
C ILE A 330 29.32 -35.02 -11.88
N GLU A 331 28.30 -35.37 -11.12
CA GLU A 331 26.94 -34.99 -11.40
C GLU A 331 26.50 -33.87 -10.44
N MET A 332 26.10 -32.75 -10.99
CA MET A 332 25.56 -31.64 -10.24
C MET A 332 24.07 -31.52 -10.52
N ARG A 333 23.27 -31.36 -9.50
CA ARG A 333 21.83 -31.12 -9.58
C ARG A 333 21.46 -29.83 -8.88
N MET A 334 20.51 -29.13 -9.48
CA MET A 334 19.95 -27.88 -8.94
C MET A 334 18.44 -27.97 -8.94
N GLU A 335 17.81 -27.54 -7.86
CA GLU A 335 16.37 -27.31 -7.77
C GLU A 335 16.09 -25.93 -7.16
N GLY A 336 15.22 -25.18 -7.81
CA GLY A 336 14.79 -23.87 -7.31
C GLY A 336 13.35 -23.58 -7.67
N SER A 337 12.72 -22.64 -6.96
CA SER A 337 11.37 -22.17 -7.26
C SER A 337 11.39 -20.70 -7.70
N PRO A 338 11.50 -20.40 -9.00
CA PRO A 338 11.51 -19.03 -9.51
C PRO A 338 10.23 -18.26 -9.18
N TRP A 339 9.10 -18.96 -9.05
CA TRP A 339 7.84 -18.35 -8.59
C TRP A 339 7.91 -17.87 -7.15
N LEU A 340 8.41 -18.71 -6.26
CA LEU A 340 8.54 -18.34 -4.85
C LEU A 340 9.53 -17.19 -4.68
N ALA A 341 10.64 -17.23 -5.41
CA ALA A 341 11.63 -16.17 -5.48
C ALA A 341 11.02 -14.85 -5.95
N ALA A 342 10.27 -14.87 -7.05
CA ALA A 342 9.61 -13.69 -7.60
C ALA A 342 8.57 -13.12 -6.64
N VAL A 343 7.74 -13.97 -6.01
CA VAL A 343 6.72 -13.52 -5.03
C VAL A 343 7.39 -12.89 -3.80
N ASN A 344 8.45 -13.50 -3.29
CA ASN A 344 9.18 -12.98 -2.13
C ASN A 344 9.85 -11.64 -2.44
N TYR A 345 10.46 -11.51 -3.61
CA TYR A 345 11.05 -10.27 -4.09
C TYR A 345 10.00 -9.17 -4.27
N MET A 346 8.83 -9.52 -4.80
CA MET A 346 7.75 -8.58 -5.13
C MET A 346 6.85 -8.20 -3.94
N LYS A 347 7.02 -8.80 -2.76
CA LYS A 347 6.09 -8.62 -1.62
C LYS A 347 5.80 -7.17 -1.25
N TYR A 348 6.81 -6.30 -1.24
CA TYR A 348 6.64 -4.88 -0.94
C TYR A 348 6.01 -4.10 -2.10
N VAL A 349 6.27 -4.54 -3.33
CA VAL A 349 5.64 -3.97 -4.54
C VAL A 349 4.14 -4.27 -4.55
N TYR A 350 3.73 -5.47 -4.13
CA TYR A 350 2.31 -5.79 -3.96
C TYR A 350 1.62 -4.88 -2.95
N LEU A 351 2.24 -4.66 -1.79
CA LEU A 351 1.68 -3.78 -0.76
C LEU A 351 1.57 -2.33 -1.26
N ALA A 352 2.62 -1.81 -1.88
CA ALA A 352 2.62 -0.46 -2.44
C ALA A 352 1.59 -0.30 -3.57
N GLY A 353 1.51 -1.27 -4.48
CA GLY A 353 0.52 -1.30 -5.56
C GLY A 353 -0.91 -1.37 -5.04
N LEU A 354 -1.16 -2.17 -4.01
CA LEU A 354 -2.47 -2.25 -3.35
C LEU A 354 -2.85 -0.92 -2.71
N ALA A 355 -1.93 -0.30 -1.97
CA ALA A 355 -2.16 0.99 -1.33
C ALA A 355 -2.48 2.08 -2.37
N MET A 356 -1.72 2.13 -3.47
CA MET A 356 -1.96 3.08 -4.57
C MET A 356 -3.32 2.84 -5.23
N THR A 357 -3.67 1.58 -5.51
CA THR A 357 -4.95 1.20 -6.10
C THR A 357 -6.13 1.63 -5.21
N LEU A 358 -6.03 1.39 -3.91
CA LEU A 358 -7.03 1.83 -2.93
C LEU A 358 -7.14 3.35 -2.87
N ALA A 359 -6.03 4.08 -2.87
CA ALA A 359 -6.03 5.55 -2.87
C ALA A 359 -6.70 6.12 -4.13
N CYS A 360 -6.39 5.59 -5.32
CA CYS A 360 -7.04 5.97 -6.57
C CYS A 360 -8.55 5.67 -6.55
N MET A 361 -8.93 4.50 -6.06
CA MET A 361 -10.33 4.10 -5.94
C MET A 361 -11.10 5.05 -5.01
N ILE A 362 -10.55 5.40 -3.86
CA ILE A 362 -11.16 6.34 -2.91
C ILE A 362 -11.35 7.71 -3.56
N LYS A 363 -10.33 8.24 -4.25
CA LYS A 363 -10.43 9.53 -4.96
C LYS A 363 -11.53 9.51 -6.02
N ILE A 364 -11.61 8.45 -6.81
CA ILE A 364 -12.64 8.31 -7.85
C ILE A 364 -14.03 8.23 -7.24
N ILE A 365 -14.22 7.43 -6.19
CA ILE A 365 -15.51 7.33 -5.48
C ILE A 365 -15.92 8.69 -4.90
N TYR A 366 -14.96 9.42 -4.32
CA TYR A 366 -15.21 10.77 -3.78
C TYR A 366 -15.62 11.75 -4.90
N ALA A 367 -14.91 11.76 -6.02
CA ALA A 367 -15.23 12.60 -7.17
C ALA A 367 -16.64 12.30 -7.72
N PHE A 368 -16.98 11.03 -7.90
CA PHE A 368 -18.32 10.63 -8.32
C PHE A 368 -19.42 11.05 -7.35
N ARG A 369 -19.19 10.91 -6.03
CA ARG A 369 -20.14 11.38 -5.02
C ARG A 369 -20.37 12.88 -5.15
N LYS A 370 -19.30 13.65 -5.24
CA LYS A 370 -19.39 15.11 -5.37
C LYS A 370 -20.19 15.52 -6.62
N ILE A 371 -19.92 14.89 -7.77
CA ILE A 371 -20.66 15.16 -9.01
C ILE A 371 -22.14 14.79 -8.85
N TYR A 372 -22.40 13.62 -8.27
CA TYR A 372 -23.77 13.15 -8.05
C TYR A 372 -24.55 14.09 -7.11
N ASP A 373 -23.96 14.49 -5.99
CA ASP A 373 -24.60 15.39 -5.03
C ASP A 373 -24.89 16.77 -5.67
N THR A 374 -23.96 17.28 -6.49
CA THR A 374 -24.16 18.51 -7.25
C THR A 374 -25.32 18.38 -8.27
N GLN A 375 -25.38 17.28 -9.01
CA GLN A 375 -26.47 17.03 -9.96
C GLN A 375 -27.83 16.90 -9.26
N MET A 376 -27.86 16.21 -8.13
CA MET A 376 -29.09 16.06 -7.35
C MET A 376 -29.60 17.42 -6.81
N SER A 377 -28.71 18.27 -6.31
CA SER A 377 -29.10 19.60 -5.83
C SER A 377 -29.62 20.50 -6.95
N LEU A 378 -29.04 20.41 -8.15
CA LEU A 378 -29.50 21.12 -9.33
C LEU A 378 -30.91 20.63 -9.77
N GLU A 379 -31.12 19.31 -9.74
CA GLU A 379 -32.43 18.73 -10.12
C GLU A 379 -33.51 19.06 -9.08
N GLU A 380 -33.19 19.05 -7.79
CA GLU A 380 -34.07 19.50 -6.72
C GLU A 380 -34.46 20.97 -6.90
N THR A 381 -33.48 21.86 -7.09
CA THR A 381 -33.73 23.29 -7.35
C THR A 381 -34.63 23.49 -8.57
N ARG A 382 -34.37 22.78 -9.68
CA ARG A 382 -35.21 22.85 -10.88
C ARG A 382 -36.63 22.37 -10.65
N ARG A 383 -36.78 21.31 -9.85
CA ARG A 383 -38.12 20.76 -9.50
C ARG A 383 -38.90 21.73 -8.63
N ASP A 384 -38.27 22.31 -7.64
CA ASP A 384 -38.88 23.28 -6.71
C ASP A 384 -39.30 24.54 -7.49
N PHE A 385 -38.44 25.02 -8.38
CA PHE A 385 -38.78 26.11 -9.32
C PHE A 385 -40.03 25.79 -10.14
N THR A 386 -40.09 24.60 -10.77
CA THR A 386 -41.24 24.22 -11.62
C THR A 386 -42.52 24.10 -10.80
N ASN A 387 -42.45 23.54 -9.59
CA ASN A 387 -43.60 23.40 -8.69
C ASN A 387 -44.12 24.77 -8.23
N ALA A 388 -43.24 25.67 -7.85
CA ALA A 388 -43.58 27.03 -7.43
C ALA A 388 -44.25 27.82 -8.58
N MET A 389 -43.69 27.72 -9.79
CA MET A 389 -44.29 28.32 -10.99
C MET A 389 -45.72 27.83 -11.22
N ALA A 390 -45.91 26.51 -11.16
CA ALA A 390 -47.25 25.93 -11.38
C ALA A 390 -48.27 26.41 -10.34
N HIS A 391 -47.83 26.62 -9.11
CA HIS A 391 -48.67 27.11 -8.02
C HIS A 391 -49.07 28.55 -8.24
N GLU A 392 -48.13 29.45 -8.57
CA GLU A 392 -48.38 30.87 -8.79
C GLU A 392 -49.19 31.18 -10.05
N LEU A 393 -49.12 30.34 -11.07
CA LEU A 393 -50.00 30.45 -12.25
C LEU A 393 -51.42 29.93 -12.00
N LYS A 394 -51.58 28.94 -11.11
CA LYS A 394 -52.88 28.34 -10.82
C LYS A 394 -53.82 29.32 -10.11
N THR A 395 -53.32 30.18 -9.25
CA THR A 395 -54.11 31.12 -8.47
C THR A 395 -54.80 32.16 -9.33
N PRO A 396 -54.10 32.98 -10.17
CA PRO A 396 -54.75 33.94 -11.06
C PRO A 396 -55.69 33.28 -12.08
N LEU A 397 -55.30 32.09 -12.59
CA LEU A 397 -56.16 31.34 -13.50
C LEU A 397 -57.48 30.92 -12.84
N GLY A 398 -57.45 30.51 -11.59
CA GLY A 398 -58.64 30.20 -10.79
C GLY A 398 -59.52 31.40 -10.56
N ILE A 399 -58.92 32.57 -10.35
CA ILE A 399 -59.66 33.85 -10.20
C ILE A 399 -60.32 34.26 -11.51
N ILE A 400 -59.59 34.21 -12.64
CA ILE A 400 -60.12 34.48 -13.98
C ILE A 400 -61.32 33.58 -14.27
N ARG A 401 -61.15 32.29 -13.99
CA ARG A 401 -62.21 31.30 -14.20
C ARG A 401 -63.45 31.63 -13.37
N ASN A 402 -63.29 31.92 -12.09
CA ASN A 402 -64.40 32.25 -11.20
C ASN A 402 -65.17 33.50 -11.68
N PHE A 403 -64.46 34.57 -12.07
CA PHE A 403 -65.11 35.76 -12.58
C PHE A 403 -65.79 35.53 -13.97
N ALA A 404 -65.18 34.71 -14.80
CA ALA A 404 -65.77 34.30 -16.08
C ALA A 404 -67.06 33.45 -15.89
N GLU A 405 -67.05 32.50 -14.95
CA GLU A 405 -68.21 31.70 -14.58
C GLU A 405 -69.34 32.58 -14.04
N ASN A 406 -69.05 33.54 -13.17
CA ASN A 406 -70.03 34.50 -12.65
C ASN A 406 -70.62 35.38 -13.75
N LEU A 407 -69.85 35.76 -14.79
CA LEU A 407 -70.36 36.52 -15.94
C LEU A 407 -71.24 35.65 -16.81
N MET A 408 -70.97 34.37 -16.99
CA MET A 408 -71.78 33.44 -17.79
C MET A 408 -73.13 33.13 -17.15
N GLU A 409 -73.14 33.04 -15.78
CA GLU A 409 -74.35 32.77 -15.01
C GLU A 409 -75.25 34.00 -14.84
N HIS A 410 -74.94 35.18 -15.48
CA HIS A 410 -75.62 36.46 -15.34
C HIS A 410 -75.88 36.90 -13.89
N ASN A 411 -75.04 36.43 -12.99
CA ASN A 411 -75.06 36.77 -11.55
C ASN A 411 -74.61 38.26 -11.39
N MET A 412 -75.47 39.15 -11.02
CA MET A 412 -75.22 40.57 -10.76
C MET A 412 -74.72 41.35 -12.03
N GLU A 413 -75.58 41.64 -12.97
CA GLU A 413 -75.30 42.49 -14.17
C GLU A 413 -74.64 43.83 -13.81
N GLU A 414 -74.96 44.41 -12.63
CA GLU A 414 -74.37 45.66 -12.14
C GLU A 414 -72.89 45.57 -11.86
N LYS A 415 -72.32 44.36 -11.75
CA LYS A 415 -70.88 44.14 -11.48
C LYS A 415 -70.11 43.64 -12.71
N ARG A 416 -70.71 43.62 -13.86
CA ARG A 416 -70.10 43.12 -15.13
C ARG A 416 -68.72 43.78 -15.40
N ASP A 417 -68.72 45.12 -15.38
CA ASP A 417 -67.49 45.88 -15.64
C ASP A 417 -66.42 45.63 -14.61
N TYR A 418 -66.81 45.43 -13.35
CA TYR A 418 -65.85 45.02 -12.26
C TYR A 418 -65.25 43.62 -12.55
N TYR A 419 -66.03 42.62 -12.93
CA TYR A 419 -65.55 41.30 -13.26
C TYR A 419 -64.65 41.30 -14.48
N LEU A 420 -64.98 42.04 -15.53
CA LEU A 420 -64.09 42.21 -16.66
C LEU A 420 -62.77 42.90 -16.30
N ALA A 421 -62.82 43.96 -15.49
CA ALA A 421 -61.61 44.63 -15.02
C ALA A 421 -60.73 43.68 -14.18
N GLN A 422 -61.32 42.82 -13.33
CA GLN A 422 -60.57 41.80 -12.58
C GLN A 422 -59.93 40.75 -13.47
N ILE A 423 -60.64 40.26 -14.53
CA ILE A 423 -60.08 39.31 -15.49
C ILE A 423 -58.91 39.93 -16.24
N ILE A 424 -59.05 41.20 -16.71
CA ILE A 424 -57.96 41.89 -17.39
C ILE A 424 -56.77 42.05 -16.45
N GLY A 425 -56.99 42.51 -15.21
CA GLY A 425 -55.92 42.66 -14.23
C GLY A 425 -55.17 41.35 -13.90
N GLN A 426 -55.91 40.23 -13.76
CA GLN A 426 -55.29 38.95 -13.53
C GLN A 426 -54.53 38.42 -14.77
N THR A 427 -54.96 38.78 -15.96
CA THR A 427 -54.27 38.43 -17.21
C THR A 427 -52.97 39.23 -17.35
N GLU A 428 -52.95 40.52 -16.99
CA GLU A 428 -51.76 41.36 -16.94
C GLU A 428 -50.76 40.83 -15.90
N GLU A 429 -51.26 40.42 -14.74
CA GLU A 429 -50.44 39.82 -13.67
C GLU A 429 -49.79 38.52 -14.17
N MET A 430 -50.54 37.64 -14.87
CA MET A 430 -49.98 36.44 -15.46
C MET A 430 -48.92 36.75 -16.53
N ASP A 431 -49.10 37.75 -17.37
CA ASP A 431 -48.12 38.15 -18.37
C ASP A 431 -46.81 38.60 -17.72
N HIS A 432 -46.90 39.42 -16.68
CA HIS A 432 -45.72 39.80 -15.87
C HIS A 432 -45.00 38.61 -15.22
N LEU A 433 -45.76 37.64 -14.70
CA LEU A 433 -45.18 36.40 -14.17
C LEU A 433 -44.39 35.64 -15.26
N VAL A 434 -44.99 35.42 -16.42
CA VAL A 434 -44.35 34.70 -17.52
C VAL A 434 -43.10 35.42 -18.00
N ILE A 435 -43.12 36.75 -18.15
CA ILE A 435 -41.94 37.54 -18.54
C ILE A 435 -40.80 37.35 -17.52
N LYS A 436 -41.09 37.47 -16.20
CA LYS A 436 -40.09 37.27 -15.17
C LYS A 436 -39.53 35.83 -15.15
N MET A 437 -40.37 34.82 -15.39
CA MET A 437 -39.96 33.43 -15.52
C MET A 437 -39.02 33.22 -16.70
N ILE A 438 -39.31 33.83 -17.85
CA ILE A 438 -38.44 33.78 -19.04
C ILE A 438 -37.08 34.45 -18.73
N GLU A 439 -37.11 35.59 -18.01
CA GLU A 439 -35.86 36.27 -17.57
C GLU A 439 -35.02 35.37 -16.68
N ILE A 440 -35.61 34.71 -15.67
CA ILE A 440 -34.90 33.77 -14.78
C ILE A 440 -34.36 32.59 -15.59
N SER A 441 -35.17 32.00 -16.48
CA SER A 441 -34.73 30.89 -17.33
C SER A 441 -33.57 31.26 -18.26
N LYS A 442 -33.56 32.50 -18.79
CA LYS A 442 -32.44 33.01 -19.59
C LYS A 442 -31.15 33.16 -18.78
N LEU A 443 -31.24 33.58 -17.51
CA LEU A 443 -30.06 33.69 -16.62
C LEU A 443 -29.48 32.32 -16.23
N ASP A 444 -30.27 31.24 -16.30
CA ASP A 444 -29.83 29.86 -16.04
C ASP A 444 -29.34 29.14 -17.31
N SER A 445 -29.46 29.77 -18.48
CA SER A 445 -29.00 29.18 -19.73
C SER A 445 -27.49 29.20 -19.85
N GLU A 446 -26.90 28.06 -20.26
CA GLU A 446 -25.48 27.98 -20.60
C GLU A 446 -25.09 28.86 -21.79
N ASP A 447 -26.08 29.23 -22.62
CA ASP A 447 -25.90 30.08 -23.80
C ASP A 447 -25.91 31.59 -23.49
N LEU A 448 -26.07 31.97 -22.22
CA LEU A 448 -26.09 33.39 -21.82
C LEU A 448 -24.74 34.06 -22.05
N VAL A 449 -24.66 34.92 -23.02
CA VAL A 449 -23.49 35.76 -23.29
C VAL A 449 -23.72 37.15 -22.74
N LEU A 450 -23.03 37.48 -21.62
CA LEU A 450 -23.08 38.82 -21.04
C LEU A 450 -22.18 39.80 -21.81
N LYS A 451 -22.73 40.96 -22.17
CA LYS A 451 -21.98 42.07 -22.78
C LYS A 451 -21.28 42.89 -21.68
N LYS A 452 -20.18 42.38 -21.15
CA LYS A 452 -19.48 43.00 -20.02
C LYS A 452 -18.67 44.22 -20.47
N GLU A 453 -18.89 45.34 -19.80
CA GLU A 453 -18.12 46.58 -19.92
C GLU A 453 -17.77 47.11 -18.52
N VAL A 454 -16.75 47.95 -18.44
CA VAL A 454 -16.42 48.64 -17.19
C VAL A 454 -17.34 49.82 -16.99
N LEU A 455 -18.10 49.78 -15.93
CA LEU A 455 -19.11 50.84 -15.62
C LEU A 455 -19.07 51.22 -14.14
N SER A 456 -19.50 52.44 -13.87
CA SER A 456 -19.62 52.96 -12.50
C SER A 456 -20.98 52.52 -11.95
N PHE A 457 -20.94 51.76 -10.82
CA PHE A 457 -22.18 51.35 -10.15
C PHE A 457 -22.93 52.55 -9.56
N GLY A 458 -22.22 53.62 -9.16
CA GLY A 458 -22.80 54.86 -8.71
C GLY A 458 -23.60 55.58 -9.81
N GLU A 459 -23.12 55.59 -11.04
CA GLU A 459 -23.88 56.19 -12.17
C GLU A 459 -25.14 55.39 -12.46
N LEU A 460 -25.10 54.06 -12.41
CA LEU A 460 -26.31 53.23 -12.57
C LEU A 460 -27.35 53.52 -11.49
N ILE A 461 -26.93 53.69 -10.25
CA ILE A 461 -27.85 54.04 -9.17
C ILE A 461 -28.50 55.40 -9.41
N LYS A 462 -27.70 56.43 -9.76
CA LYS A 462 -28.23 57.78 -10.08
C LYS A 462 -29.25 57.74 -11.22
N GLU A 463 -28.94 56.98 -12.27
CA GLU A 463 -29.86 56.81 -13.43
C GLU A 463 -31.19 56.15 -13.03
N GLN A 464 -31.14 55.07 -12.21
CA GLN A 464 -32.37 54.40 -11.79
C GLN A 464 -33.15 55.23 -10.74
N MET A 465 -32.47 55.93 -9.85
CA MET A 465 -33.11 56.85 -8.91
C MET A 465 -33.84 57.99 -9.59
N ALA A 466 -33.27 58.59 -10.65
CA ALA A 466 -33.96 59.62 -11.44
C ALA A 466 -35.29 59.12 -12.04
N ARG A 467 -35.39 57.86 -12.39
CA ARG A 467 -36.60 57.20 -12.90
C ARG A 467 -37.65 56.99 -11.80
N LEU A 468 -37.23 56.82 -10.54
CA LEU A 468 -38.11 56.63 -9.38
C LEU A 468 -38.52 57.93 -8.71
N GLU A 469 -38.00 59.09 -9.16
CA GLU A 469 -38.28 60.41 -8.60
C GLU A 469 -39.77 60.72 -8.37
N PRO A 470 -40.67 60.39 -9.32
CA PRO A 470 -42.12 60.61 -9.10
C PRO A 470 -42.68 59.86 -7.90
N MET A 471 -42.26 58.59 -7.74
CA MET A 471 -42.70 57.73 -6.62
C MET A 471 -42.09 58.22 -5.26
N VAL A 472 -40.86 58.71 -5.29
CA VAL A 472 -40.17 59.30 -4.13
C VAL A 472 -40.91 60.55 -3.67
N GLN A 473 -41.35 61.41 -4.61
CA GLN A 473 -42.11 62.62 -4.32
C GLN A 473 -43.53 62.30 -3.81
N GLU A 474 -44.20 61.30 -4.40
CA GLU A 474 -45.54 60.87 -3.96
C GLU A 474 -45.54 60.42 -2.49
N LYS A 475 -44.52 59.66 -2.06
CA LYS A 475 -44.37 59.21 -0.67
C LYS A 475 -43.67 60.24 0.22
N ASN A 476 -43.22 61.37 -0.29
CA ASN A 476 -42.46 62.41 0.40
C ASN A 476 -41.20 61.85 1.08
N LEU A 477 -40.42 61.00 0.38
CA LEU A 477 -39.23 60.36 0.92
C LEU A 477 -38.02 61.30 0.89
N ARG A 478 -37.15 61.20 1.89
CA ARG A 478 -35.86 61.91 1.93
C ARG A 478 -34.78 61.03 1.39
N VAL A 479 -34.21 61.37 0.23
CA VAL A 479 -33.09 60.62 -0.37
C VAL A 479 -31.76 61.28 -0.01
N GLN A 480 -30.85 60.52 0.58
CA GLN A 480 -29.49 60.93 0.85
C GLN A 480 -28.52 60.06 0.04
N TYR A 481 -27.73 60.71 -0.81
CA TYR A 481 -26.72 60.04 -1.62
C TYR A 481 -25.32 60.48 -1.21
N GLN A 482 -24.46 59.52 -0.86
CA GLN A 482 -23.08 59.77 -0.49
C GLN A 482 -22.15 58.88 -1.28
N GLU A 483 -21.18 59.44 -1.96
CA GLU A 483 -20.20 58.75 -2.77
C GLU A 483 -18.79 59.04 -2.22
N ASN A 484 -18.19 58.04 -1.56
CA ASN A 484 -16.87 58.11 -0.94
C ASN A 484 -15.81 57.32 -1.72
N GLY A 485 -16.14 56.84 -2.93
CA GLY A 485 -15.26 56.12 -3.81
C GLY A 485 -15.96 55.71 -5.10
N ASN A 486 -15.20 55.38 -6.12
CA ASN A 486 -15.76 54.93 -7.39
C ASN A 486 -15.85 53.40 -7.41
N PHE A 487 -17.07 52.89 -7.29
CA PHE A 487 -17.33 51.45 -7.37
C PHE A 487 -17.43 51.05 -8.85
N LEU A 488 -16.28 50.66 -9.43
CA LEU A 488 -16.20 50.18 -10.80
C LEU A 488 -16.47 48.67 -10.85
N VAL A 489 -17.35 48.27 -11.74
CA VAL A 489 -17.70 46.85 -11.93
C VAL A 489 -17.54 46.51 -13.41
N ASN A 490 -17.10 45.27 -13.72
CA ASN A 490 -17.08 44.75 -15.08
C ASN A 490 -18.33 43.90 -15.29
N GLY A 491 -19.33 44.48 -15.95
CA GLY A 491 -20.63 43.84 -16.05
C GLY A 491 -21.48 44.31 -17.23
N ASP A 492 -22.55 43.57 -17.43
CA ASP A 492 -23.55 43.91 -18.41
C ASP A 492 -24.50 44.99 -17.88
N ARG A 493 -24.48 46.15 -18.55
CA ARG A 493 -25.23 47.33 -18.10
C ARG A 493 -26.72 47.06 -17.97
N GLU A 494 -27.30 46.32 -18.92
CA GLU A 494 -28.73 46.06 -18.92
C GLU A 494 -29.17 45.23 -17.71
N TYR A 495 -28.45 44.13 -17.47
CA TYR A 495 -28.74 43.28 -16.30
C TYR A 495 -28.45 43.97 -14.97
N LEU A 496 -27.35 44.70 -14.87
CA LEU A 496 -27.05 45.42 -13.63
C LEU A 496 -28.04 46.57 -13.36
N ALA A 497 -28.48 47.26 -14.40
CA ALA A 497 -29.53 48.26 -14.27
C ALA A 497 -30.86 47.66 -13.77
N LYS A 498 -31.23 46.44 -14.23
CA LYS A 498 -32.40 45.71 -13.71
C LYS A 498 -32.25 45.36 -12.22
N ALA A 499 -31.05 44.87 -11.83
CA ALA A 499 -30.77 44.53 -10.43
C ALA A 499 -30.87 45.77 -9.52
N VAL A 500 -30.26 46.89 -9.94
CA VAL A 500 -30.30 48.17 -9.20
C VAL A 500 -31.74 48.69 -9.16
N TRP A 501 -32.48 48.66 -10.26
CA TRP A 501 -33.89 49.04 -10.29
C TRP A 501 -34.71 48.27 -9.26
N ASN A 502 -34.62 46.93 -9.22
CA ASN A 502 -35.35 46.09 -8.27
C ASN A 502 -35.06 46.46 -6.81
N LEU A 503 -33.78 46.79 -6.48
CA LEU A 503 -33.41 47.17 -5.12
C LEU A 503 -33.93 48.52 -4.75
N LEU A 504 -33.85 49.51 -5.63
CA LEU A 504 -34.33 50.86 -5.39
C LEU A 504 -35.84 50.93 -5.38
N ASP A 505 -36.53 50.20 -6.28
CA ASP A 505 -37.97 50.05 -6.28
C ASP A 505 -38.49 49.48 -4.97
N ASN A 506 -37.87 48.41 -4.48
CA ASN A 506 -38.13 47.84 -3.15
C ASN A 506 -37.92 48.88 -2.03
N ALA A 507 -36.84 49.66 -2.09
CA ALA A 507 -36.52 50.66 -1.08
C ALA A 507 -37.55 51.80 -1.05
N VAL A 508 -38.17 52.13 -2.19
CA VAL A 508 -39.26 53.10 -2.29
C VAL A 508 -40.59 52.48 -1.87
N GLU A 509 -40.90 51.28 -2.40
CA GLU A 509 -42.19 50.59 -2.20
C GLU A 509 -42.44 50.25 -0.72
N TYR A 510 -41.45 49.61 -0.08
CA TYR A 510 -41.56 49.17 1.32
C TYR A 510 -41.23 50.29 2.34
N ASN A 511 -41.06 51.53 1.86
CA ASN A 511 -40.81 52.67 2.76
C ASN A 511 -42.12 53.21 3.38
N ILE A 512 -41.99 53.82 4.53
CA ILE A 512 -43.09 54.58 5.15
C ILE A 512 -43.18 55.98 4.54
N SER A 513 -44.39 56.56 4.51
CA SER A 513 -44.55 57.95 4.11
C SER A 513 -43.70 58.89 4.99
N HIS A 514 -43.05 59.86 4.36
CA HIS A 514 -42.05 60.76 4.98
C HIS A 514 -40.79 60.05 5.52
N GLY A 515 -40.51 58.79 5.11
CA GLY A 515 -39.35 58.04 5.45
C GLY A 515 -38.06 58.50 4.74
N SER A 516 -37.02 57.70 4.82
CA SER A 516 -35.73 58.01 4.19
C SER A 516 -35.12 56.85 3.43
N ILE A 517 -34.36 57.16 2.39
CA ILE A 517 -33.49 56.23 1.66
C ILE A 517 -32.07 56.79 1.75
N ARG A 518 -31.12 56.04 2.26
CA ARG A 518 -29.73 56.40 2.29
C ARG A 518 -28.94 55.46 1.37
N ILE A 519 -28.17 56.03 0.46
CA ILE A 519 -27.32 55.31 -0.48
C ILE A 519 -25.88 55.73 -0.25
N LYS A 520 -25.04 54.78 0.08
CA LYS A 520 -23.60 55.01 0.30
C LYS A 520 -22.80 54.13 -0.62
N ILE A 521 -21.93 54.77 -1.42
CA ILE A 521 -21.05 54.09 -2.34
C ILE A 521 -19.61 54.24 -1.85
N GLU A 522 -18.93 53.13 -1.72
CA GLU A 522 -17.52 53.01 -1.39
C GLU A 522 -16.78 52.39 -2.58
N LYS A 523 -15.47 52.16 -2.47
CA LYS A 523 -14.65 51.67 -3.57
C LYS A 523 -15.04 50.26 -4.03
N ASP A 524 -15.52 49.40 -3.12
CA ASP A 524 -15.76 47.98 -3.31
C ASP A 524 -17.16 47.52 -2.83
N GLN A 525 -17.98 48.45 -2.36
CA GLN A 525 -19.34 48.15 -1.89
C GLN A 525 -20.32 49.29 -2.11
N CYS A 526 -21.58 48.89 -2.23
CA CYS A 526 -22.72 49.82 -2.19
C CYS A 526 -23.66 49.39 -1.09
N VAL A 527 -24.10 50.35 -0.29
CA VAL A 527 -25.07 50.18 0.80
C VAL A 527 -26.32 51.00 0.48
N ILE A 528 -27.49 50.35 0.52
CA ILE A 528 -28.79 51.00 0.37
C ILE A 528 -29.57 50.72 1.64
N GLU A 529 -29.98 51.76 2.33
CA GLU A 529 -30.79 51.71 3.57
C GLU A 529 -32.12 52.40 3.32
N ASN A 530 -33.19 51.76 3.73
CA ASN A 530 -34.53 52.39 3.73
C ASN A 530 -35.22 52.22 5.07
N THR A 531 -35.95 53.23 5.49
CA THR A 531 -36.89 53.13 6.60
C THR A 531 -38.13 52.32 6.17
N GLY A 532 -38.83 51.70 7.13
CA GLY A 532 -40.09 51.00 6.83
C GLY A 532 -40.19 49.61 7.46
N SER A 533 -40.66 48.64 6.67
CA SER A 533 -40.91 47.29 7.18
C SER A 533 -39.65 46.66 7.75
N LEU A 534 -39.73 46.11 8.98
CA LEU A 534 -38.68 45.31 9.59
C LEU A 534 -38.82 43.86 9.17
N MET A 535 -37.70 43.17 8.97
CA MET A 535 -37.65 41.73 8.74
C MET A 535 -37.02 41.01 9.91
N GLU A 536 -37.59 39.90 10.33
CA GLU A 536 -36.99 39.05 11.33
C GLU A 536 -35.77 38.32 10.75
N LYS A 537 -34.85 37.85 11.61
CA LYS A 537 -33.64 37.16 11.15
C LYS A 537 -33.94 35.91 10.31
N GLU A 538 -35.00 35.22 10.63
CA GLU A 538 -35.46 34.04 9.90
C GLU A 538 -36.00 34.42 8.52
N GLU A 539 -36.69 35.52 8.39
CA GLU A 539 -37.23 36.06 7.14
C GLU A 539 -36.13 36.51 6.17
N ILE A 540 -35.03 37.08 6.68
CA ILE A 540 -33.85 37.48 5.89
C ILE A 540 -33.23 36.28 5.19
N LEU A 541 -33.20 35.10 5.85
CA LEU A 541 -32.65 33.88 5.25
C LEU A 541 -33.44 33.46 4.00
N HIS A 542 -34.73 33.69 4.00
CA HIS A 542 -35.64 33.34 2.92
C HIS A 542 -35.88 34.45 1.92
N ALA A 543 -35.48 35.69 2.21
CA ALA A 543 -35.78 36.87 1.37
C ALA A 543 -35.29 36.77 -0.09
N PHE A 544 -34.27 35.94 -0.34
CA PHE A 544 -33.74 35.67 -1.66
C PHE A 544 -34.29 34.38 -2.29
N GLU A 545 -35.25 33.74 -1.64
CA GLU A 545 -35.94 32.58 -2.25
C GLU A 545 -36.99 33.06 -3.27
N LEU A 546 -37.23 32.21 -4.26
CA LEU A 546 -38.21 32.53 -5.31
C LEU A 546 -39.62 32.53 -4.73
N PHE A 547 -40.42 33.58 -5.05
CA PHE A 547 -41.79 33.80 -4.59
C PHE A 547 -41.91 34.09 -3.06
N TYR A 548 -40.80 34.38 -2.39
CA TYR A 548 -40.88 34.77 -1.01
C TYR A 548 -41.39 36.21 -0.85
N THR A 549 -42.48 36.37 -0.09
CA THR A 549 -43.04 37.67 0.30
C THR A 549 -43.33 37.65 1.79
N GLN A 550 -43.00 38.76 2.50
CA GLN A 550 -43.22 38.90 3.94
C GLN A 550 -44.70 38.88 4.30
N ASP A 551 -45.57 39.49 3.47
CA ASP A 551 -47.01 39.66 3.72
C ASP A 551 -47.86 38.79 2.80
N LYS A 552 -48.36 37.67 3.34
CA LYS A 552 -49.34 36.79 2.64
C LYS A 552 -50.76 37.34 2.59
N SER A 553 -51.04 38.45 3.32
CA SER A 553 -52.37 38.99 3.55
C SER A 553 -52.68 40.32 2.82
N ARG A 554 -51.68 40.97 2.20
CA ARG A 554 -51.89 42.26 1.53
C ARG A 554 -52.67 42.13 0.26
N SER A 555 -53.76 42.83 0.25
CA SER A 555 -54.75 42.94 -0.83
C SER A 555 -54.14 43.42 -2.15
N LYS A 556 -54.46 42.72 -3.23
CA LYS A 556 -54.61 42.97 -4.66
C LYS A 556 -54.08 44.26 -5.34
N LYS A 557 -53.32 45.10 -4.71
CA LYS A 557 -52.76 46.32 -5.31
C LYS A 557 -51.23 46.36 -5.45
N GLU A 558 -50.52 45.41 -4.85
CA GLU A 558 -49.09 45.47 -4.83
C GLU A 558 -48.45 44.47 -5.79
N ARG A 559 -47.70 44.99 -6.75
CA ARG A 559 -47.09 44.35 -7.93
C ARG A 559 -45.93 43.37 -7.67
N HIS A 560 -45.64 43.04 -6.42
CA HIS A 560 -44.41 42.29 -6.12
C HIS A 560 -44.65 40.81 -5.79
N MET A 561 -44.29 39.96 -6.75
CA MET A 561 -44.45 38.51 -6.69
C MET A 561 -43.29 37.75 -6.02
N GLY A 562 -42.48 38.41 -5.19
CA GLY A 562 -41.33 37.77 -4.51
C GLY A 562 -40.20 37.30 -5.43
N MET A 563 -40.13 37.81 -6.67
CA MET A 563 -39.09 37.40 -7.65
C MET A 563 -37.93 38.40 -7.75
N GLY A 564 -38.13 39.65 -7.33
CA GLY A 564 -37.16 40.74 -7.52
C GLY A 564 -35.80 40.50 -6.84
N LEU A 565 -35.81 40.15 -5.56
CA LEU A 565 -34.58 39.89 -4.80
C LEU A 565 -33.86 38.62 -5.29
N PHE A 566 -34.60 37.57 -5.64
CA PHE A 566 -34.06 36.36 -6.26
C PHE A 566 -33.33 36.67 -7.60
N LEU A 567 -34.00 37.42 -8.50
CA LEU A 567 -33.42 37.85 -9.76
C LEU A 567 -32.17 38.73 -9.54
N THR A 568 -32.24 39.66 -8.63
CA THR A 568 -31.14 40.54 -8.25
C THR A 568 -29.93 39.75 -7.78
N LYS A 569 -30.12 38.78 -6.87
CA LYS A 569 -29.04 37.90 -6.40
C LYS A 569 -28.40 37.10 -7.50
N LYS A 570 -29.20 36.56 -8.44
CA LYS A 570 -28.68 35.85 -9.64
C LYS A 570 -27.88 36.79 -10.54
N ILE A 571 -28.41 37.95 -10.89
CA ILE A 571 -27.70 38.92 -11.72
C ILE A 571 -26.37 39.32 -11.10
N LEU A 572 -26.36 39.71 -9.82
CA LEU A 572 -25.15 40.13 -9.11
C LEU A 572 -24.13 38.97 -9.05
N GLY A 573 -24.58 37.76 -8.78
CA GLY A 573 -23.74 36.56 -8.79
C GLY A 573 -23.03 36.28 -10.12
N LEU A 574 -23.74 36.44 -11.27
CA LEU A 574 -23.17 36.34 -12.63
C LEU A 574 -22.10 37.41 -12.90
N HIS A 575 -22.15 38.52 -12.17
CA HIS A 575 -21.20 39.61 -12.26
C HIS A 575 -20.10 39.56 -11.18
N GLY A 576 -20.02 38.47 -10.39
CA GLY A 576 -19.03 38.31 -9.34
C GLY A 576 -19.25 39.28 -8.17
N MET A 577 -20.48 39.54 -7.84
CA MET A 577 -20.87 40.38 -6.70
C MET A 577 -21.73 39.58 -5.71
N GLU A 578 -21.64 39.93 -4.45
CA GLU A 578 -22.45 39.35 -3.37
C GLU A 578 -23.44 40.38 -2.85
N ILE A 579 -24.61 39.92 -2.47
CA ILE A 579 -25.66 40.75 -1.87
C ILE A 579 -26.03 40.15 -0.52
N GLY A 580 -26.16 41.04 0.47
CA GLY A 580 -26.65 40.74 1.82
C GLY A 580 -27.76 41.66 2.25
N LEU A 581 -28.63 41.19 3.15
CA LEU A 581 -29.68 41.95 3.82
C LEU A 581 -29.42 41.96 5.30
N GLU A 582 -29.63 43.11 5.94
CA GLU A 582 -29.51 43.30 7.39
C GLU A 582 -30.71 44.09 7.90
N THR A 583 -31.27 43.71 9.04
CA THR A 583 -32.30 44.51 9.74
C THR A 583 -31.64 45.64 10.52
N MET A 584 -32.20 46.83 10.41
CA MET A 584 -31.86 48.00 11.25
C MET A 584 -32.98 48.25 12.26
N GLU A 585 -32.79 49.20 13.14
CA GLU A 585 -33.82 49.58 14.13
C GLU A 585 -35.08 50.15 13.49
N ASP A 586 -34.95 50.82 12.34
CA ASP A 586 -36.01 51.57 11.67
C ASP A 586 -36.23 51.11 10.20
N GLY A 587 -35.62 50.01 9.76
CA GLY A 587 -35.72 49.57 8.39
C GLY A 587 -34.78 48.43 7.99
N ILE A 588 -34.42 48.39 6.71
CA ILE A 588 -33.59 47.35 6.11
C ILE A 588 -32.37 47.99 5.45
N ARG A 589 -31.25 47.31 5.57
CA ARG A 589 -29.99 47.59 4.87
C ARG A 589 -29.68 46.51 3.86
N VAL A 590 -29.47 46.90 2.63
CA VAL A 590 -28.94 46.03 1.54
C VAL A 590 -27.47 46.38 1.34
N VAL A 591 -26.61 45.40 1.35
CA VAL A 591 -25.17 45.55 1.12
C VAL A 591 -24.78 44.76 -0.12
N ILE A 592 -24.19 45.41 -1.11
CA ILE A 592 -23.66 44.81 -2.34
C ILE A 592 -22.13 44.95 -2.29
N LYS A 593 -21.42 43.86 -2.42
CA LYS A 593 -19.95 43.85 -2.42
C LYS A 593 -19.42 43.18 -3.71
N ALA A 594 -18.31 43.70 -4.23
CA ALA A 594 -17.57 43.00 -5.24
C ALA A 594 -16.90 41.76 -4.61
N SER A 595 -17.12 40.58 -5.18
CA SER A 595 -16.34 39.43 -4.76
C SER A 595 -14.86 39.66 -5.13
N PRO A 596 -13.92 39.34 -4.22
CA PRO A 596 -12.51 39.43 -4.55
C PRO A 596 -12.23 38.57 -5.77
N ILE A 597 -11.71 39.20 -6.85
CA ILE A 597 -11.31 38.47 -8.07
C ILE A 597 -10.30 37.39 -7.65
N PRO A 598 -10.58 36.10 -7.86
CA PRO A 598 -9.59 35.08 -7.52
C PRO A 598 -8.34 35.37 -8.32
N LYS A 599 -7.23 35.66 -7.62
CA LYS A 599 -5.93 35.79 -8.27
C LYS A 599 -5.65 34.45 -9.00
N LYS A 600 -5.67 34.52 -10.33
CA LYS A 600 -5.14 33.40 -11.14
C LYS A 600 -3.68 33.20 -10.73
N HIS A 601 -3.39 32.09 -10.05
CA HIS A 601 -2.03 31.56 -9.90
C HIS A 601 -1.60 30.85 -11.18
#